data_ce3a3ab33e07c84493a9db3319f76b82
#
_entry.id   ce3a3ab33e07c84493a9db3319f76b82
#
_cell.length_a   1.000
_cell.length_b   1.000
_cell.length_c   1.000
_cell.angle_alpha   90.00
_cell.angle_beta   90.00
_cell.angle_gamma   90.00
#
_symmetry.space_group_name_H-M   'P 1'
#
loop_
_entity.id
_entity.type
_entity.pdbx_description
1 polymer ?
#
loop_
_entity_poly.entity_id
_entity_poly.type
_entity_poly.pdbx_seq_one_letter_code
_entity_poly.pdbx_strand_id
1 'polypeptide(L)'
;MELPVVNHPDYVAKINDDNKFPIQKFGALAEHLLNFGVVKKFYIPQECSIETMKTSHSLEYINHIKNKTLDIKLQKKIGFPINDSVVRRSFVATGGTVLASKLALDSKLACNTAGGSHHATFDYGAGYCVFNDVAVAANYLKNKGYAKKILI
;
A
#
# COMPACT_ATOMS: atom_id res chain seq x y z
N MET A 1 -10.41 -23.43 5.16
CA MET A 1 -10.51 -22.23 4.28
C MET A 1 -9.10 -21.65 4.19
N GLU A 2 -8.53 -21.46 3.01
CA GLU A 2 -7.18 -20.91 2.83
C GLU A 2 -7.23 -19.39 3.07
N LEU A 3 -6.29 -18.84 3.86
CA LEU A 3 -6.17 -17.40 4.09
C LEU A 3 -5.65 -16.71 2.82
N PRO A 4 -6.40 -15.81 2.18
CA PRO A 4 -5.88 -15.02 1.07
C PRO A 4 -4.80 -14.06 1.57
N VAL A 5 -3.60 -14.16 1.00
CA VAL A 5 -2.50 -13.24 1.28
C VAL A 5 -2.10 -12.54 -0.02
N VAL A 6 -2.13 -11.22 0.02
CA VAL A 6 -1.72 -10.34 -1.08
C VAL A 6 -0.26 -9.96 -0.90
N ASN A 7 0.53 -10.13 -1.94
CA ASN A 7 1.93 -9.70 -1.98
C ASN A 7 2.33 -9.33 -3.41
N HIS A 8 3.36 -8.50 -3.55
CA HIS A 8 3.94 -8.12 -4.83
C HIS A 8 5.46 -7.94 -4.69
N PRO A 9 6.28 -8.37 -5.67
CA PRO A 9 7.73 -8.15 -5.62
C PRO A 9 8.13 -6.69 -5.44
N ASP A 10 7.40 -5.76 -6.06
CA ASP A 10 7.64 -4.31 -5.96
C ASP A 10 7.35 -3.72 -4.57
N TYR A 11 6.93 -4.52 -3.58
CA TYR A 11 6.86 -4.07 -2.19
C TYR A 11 8.24 -3.80 -1.61
N VAL A 12 9.28 -4.43 -2.17
CA VAL A 12 10.68 -4.13 -1.86
C VAL A 12 11.16 -3.04 -2.81
N ALA A 13 10.97 -1.79 -2.41
CA ALA A 13 11.44 -0.65 -3.20
C ALA A 13 12.96 -0.44 -3.05
N LYS A 14 13.58 0.16 -4.07
CA LYS A 14 14.97 0.59 -4.03
C LYS A 14 15.07 1.91 -3.26
N ILE A 15 15.63 1.85 -2.06
CA ILE A 15 15.94 3.00 -1.21
C ILE A 15 17.44 2.97 -0.86
N ASN A 16 17.96 4.06 -0.31
CA ASN A 16 19.36 4.11 0.09
C ASN A 16 19.65 3.12 1.23
N ASP A 17 20.85 2.55 1.24
CA ASP A 17 21.24 1.53 2.23
C ASP A 17 21.28 2.07 3.67
N ASP A 18 21.50 3.39 3.84
CA ASP A 18 21.48 4.10 5.11
C ASP A 18 20.07 4.45 5.60
N ASN A 19 19.02 4.14 4.82
CA ASN A 19 17.64 4.38 5.23
C ASN A 19 17.25 3.49 6.39
N LYS A 20 16.73 4.09 7.45
CA LYS A 20 16.35 3.38 8.68
C LYS A 20 15.18 2.41 8.52
N PHE A 21 14.41 2.54 7.44
CA PHE A 21 13.26 1.66 7.20
C PHE A 21 13.71 0.32 6.62
N PRO A 22 13.39 -0.81 7.28
CA PRO A 22 13.85 -2.12 6.85
C PRO A 22 13.01 -2.64 5.67
N ILE A 23 13.19 -2.04 4.48
CA ILE A 23 12.37 -2.32 3.29
C ILE A 23 12.42 -3.79 2.86
N GLN A 24 13.54 -4.47 3.11
CA GLN A 24 13.75 -5.87 2.76
C GLN A 24 12.81 -6.82 3.53
N LYS A 25 12.22 -6.36 4.65
CA LYS A 25 11.28 -7.18 5.44
C LYS A 25 10.10 -7.70 4.63
N PHE A 26 9.66 -6.97 3.61
CA PHE A 26 8.52 -7.39 2.77
C PHE A 26 8.85 -8.61 1.90
N GLY A 27 10.07 -8.64 1.34
CA GLY A 27 10.56 -9.81 0.61
C GLY A 27 10.81 -11.00 1.54
N ALA A 28 11.51 -10.76 2.65
CA ALA A 28 11.79 -11.80 3.64
C ALA A 28 10.50 -12.42 4.22
N LEU A 29 9.47 -11.60 4.50
CA LEU A 29 8.17 -12.09 4.94
C LEU A 29 7.50 -12.97 3.87
N ALA A 30 7.51 -12.56 2.62
CA ALA A 30 6.91 -13.33 1.53
C ALA A 30 7.62 -14.69 1.36
N GLU A 31 8.94 -14.70 1.37
CA GLU A 31 9.74 -15.91 1.31
C GLU A 31 9.45 -16.85 2.51
N HIS A 32 9.39 -16.28 3.73
CA HIS A 32 9.08 -17.04 4.93
C HIS A 32 7.70 -17.70 4.85
N LEU A 33 6.66 -16.97 4.42
CA LEU A 33 5.31 -17.49 4.30
C LEU A 33 5.20 -18.67 3.31
N LEU A 34 5.97 -18.63 2.21
CA LEU A 34 6.05 -19.74 1.25
C LEU A 34 6.82 -20.93 1.82
N ASN A 35 8.00 -20.69 2.38
CA ASN A 35 8.90 -21.74 2.89
C ASN A 35 8.29 -22.53 4.06
N PHE A 36 7.51 -21.88 4.91
CA PHE A 36 6.78 -22.54 6.00
C PHE A 36 5.40 -23.08 5.61
N GLY A 37 5.05 -23.02 4.33
CA GLY A 37 3.78 -23.54 3.83
C GLY A 37 2.53 -22.83 4.37
N VAL A 38 2.69 -21.61 4.93
CA VAL A 38 1.56 -20.78 5.40
C VAL A 38 0.66 -20.39 4.24
N VAL A 39 1.27 -20.10 3.10
CA VAL A 39 0.58 -19.86 1.83
C VAL A 39 1.18 -20.72 0.72
N LYS A 40 0.35 -21.16 -0.22
CA LYS A 40 0.81 -21.86 -1.43
C LYS A 40 1.15 -20.89 -2.56
N LYS A 41 0.47 -19.74 -2.59
CA LYS A 41 0.64 -18.67 -3.59
C LYS A 41 0.11 -17.36 -3.03
N PHE A 42 0.57 -16.26 -3.61
CA PHE A 42 0.05 -14.92 -3.31
C PHE A 42 -0.99 -14.49 -4.34
N TYR A 43 -1.92 -13.65 -3.90
CA TYR A 43 -2.75 -12.82 -4.76
C TYR A 43 -1.93 -11.59 -5.16
N ILE A 44 -1.76 -11.38 -6.46
CA ILE A 44 -0.93 -10.29 -7.00
C ILE A 44 -1.82 -9.08 -7.29
N PRO A 45 -1.58 -7.93 -6.63
CA PRO A 45 -2.38 -6.75 -6.86
C PRO A 45 -1.93 -5.98 -8.11
N GLN A 46 -2.86 -5.24 -8.70
CA GLN A 46 -2.55 -4.17 -9.65
C GLN A 46 -2.26 -2.86 -8.91
N GLU A 47 -1.67 -1.89 -9.59
CA GLU A 47 -1.61 -0.51 -9.09
C GLU A 47 -3.01 0.01 -8.77
N CYS A 48 -3.12 0.72 -7.64
CA CYS A 48 -4.35 1.44 -7.33
C CYS A 48 -4.59 2.53 -8.36
N SER A 49 -5.79 2.59 -8.92
CA SER A 49 -6.14 3.63 -9.89
C SER A 49 -6.19 5.02 -9.23
N ILE A 50 -5.84 6.05 -9.99
CA ILE A 50 -5.93 7.45 -9.52
C ILE A 50 -7.35 7.77 -9.04
N GLU A 51 -8.38 7.30 -9.74
CA GLU A 51 -9.77 7.52 -9.34
C GLU A 51 -10.09 6.93 -7.95
N THR A 52 -9.55 5.76 -7.65
CA THR A 52 -9.70 5.17 -6.32
C THR A 52 -8.89 5.96 -5.28
N MET A 53 -7.66 6.36 -5.59
CA MET A 53 -6.81 7.12 -4.67
C MET A 53 -7.36 8.51 -4.34
N LYS A 54 -8.02 9.18 -5.28
CA LYS A 54 -8.69 10.50 -5.10
C LYS A 54 -9.77 10.48 -4.02
N THR A 55 -10.27 9.32 -3.64
CA THR A 55 -11.23 9.20 -2.53
C THR A 55 -10.63 9.54 -1.16
N SER A 56 -9.30 9.55 -1.06
CA SER A 56 -8.58 9.75 0.20
C SER A 56 -7.39 10.70 0.12
N HIS A 57 -6.97 11.06 -1.10
CA HIS A 57 -5.85 11.97 -1.34
C HIS A 57 -6.19 13.00 -2.41
N SER A 58 -5.62 14.22 -2.31
CA SER A 58 -5.77 15.23 -3.34
C SER A 58 -5.10 14.78 -4.64
N LEU A 59 -5.73 15.13 -5.77
CA LEU A 59 -5.16 14.82 -7.08
C LEU A 59 -3.79 15.47 -7.28
N GLU A 60 -3.60 16.66 -6.72
CA GLU A 60 -2.33 17.39 -6.76
C GLU A 60 -1.23 16.58 -6.08
N TYR A 61 -1.46 16.11 -4.85
CA TYR A 61 -0.50 15.27 -4.12
C TYR A 61 -0.19 13.96 -4.86
N ILE A 62 -1.22 13.27 -5.37
CA ILE A 62 -1.04 12.05 -6.17
C ILE A 62 -0.14 12.31 -7.38
N ASN A 63 -0.36 13.42 -8.09
CA ASN A 63 0.43 13.82 -9.25
C ASN A 63 1.87 14.19 -8.88
N HIS A 64 2.09 14.89 -7.75
CA HIS A 64 3.43 15.17 -7.25
C HIS A 64 4.23 13.90 -6.95
N ILE A 65 3.60 12.89 -6.35
CA ILE A 65 4.25 11.59 -6.12
C ILE A 65 4.53 10.90 -7.46
N LYS A 66 3.52 10.78 -8.33
CA LYS A 66 3.64 10.09 -9.62
C LYS A 66 4.72 10.68 -10.52
N ASN A 67 4.80 12.01 -10.58
CA ASN A 67 5.75 12.74 -11.42
C ASN A 67 7.09 13.02 -10.71
N LYS A 68 7.24 12.61 -9.43
CA LYS A 68 8.45 12.83 -8.62
C LYS A 68 8.79 14.32 -8.44
N THR A 69 7.76 15.16 -8.36
CA THR A 69 7.89 16.62 -8.19
C THR A 69 7.55 17.10 -6.79
N LEU A 70 7.47 16.17 -5.82
CA LEU A 70 7.19 16.51 -4.43
C LEU A 70 8.33 17.33 -3.83
N ASP A 71 7.99 18.39 -3.09
CA ASP A 71 8.98 19.22 -2.38
C ASP A 71 9.85 18.37 -1.45
N ILE A 72 11.13 18.73 -1.35
CA ILE A 72 12.14 17.98 -0.58
C ILE A 72 11.83 17.91 0.91
N LYS A 73 11.15 18.94 1.48
CA LYS A 73 10.76 18.93 2.90
C LYS A 73 9.65 17.90 3.13
N LEU A 74 8.73 17.76 2.19
CA LEU A 74 7.68 16.74 2.25
C LEU A 74 8.26 15.34 2.03
N GLN A 75 9.23 15.17 1.12
CA GLN A 75 9.95 13.90 0.98
C GLN A 75 10.65 13.49 2.28
N LYS A 76 11.33 14.43 2.95
CA LYS A 76 11.96 14.19 4.26
C LYS A 76 10.93 13.79 5.34
N LYS A 77 9.73 14.37 5.30
CA LYS A 77 8.64 14.02 6.23
C LYS A 77 8.13 12.59 6.00
N ILE A 78 8.10 12.14 4.74
CA ILE A 78 7.81 10.75 4.40
C ILE A 78 8.93 9.83 4.89
N GLY A 79 10.20 10.23 4.70
CA GLY A 79 11.37 9.42 5.06
C GLY A 79 11.82 8.47 3.94
N PHE A 80 11.26 8.60 2.74
CA PHE A 80 11.67 7.89 1.53
C PHE A 80 12.10 8.87 0.42
N PRO A 81 13.10 8.51 -0.40
CA PRO A 81 13.32 9.20 -1.67
C PRO A 81 12.14 8.91 -2.61
N ILE A 82 11.61 9.94 -3.28
CA ILE A 82 10.53 9.74 -4.26
C ILE A 82 11.16 9.41 -5.62
N ASN A 83 11.54 8.16 -5.81
CA ASN A 83 12.05 7.59 -7.06
C ASN A 83 11.01 6.64 -7.69
N ASP A 84 11.29 6.14 -8.90
CA ASP A 84 10.37 5.27 -9.64
C ASP A 84 9.97 4.01 -8.85
N SER A 85 10.92 3.43 -8.11
CA SER A 85 10.67 2.22 -7.32
C SER A 85 9.75 2.47 -6.13
N VAL A 86 9.95 3.60 -5.41
CA VAL A 86 9.09 4.00 -4.29
C VAL A 86 7.70 4.42 -4.78
N VAL A 87 7.63 5.14 -5.91
CA VAL A 87 6.34 5.47 -6.55
C VAL A 87 5.59 4.19 -6.89
N ARG A 88 6.21 3.28 -7.64
CA ARG A 88 5.62 2.00 -8.03
C ARG A 88 5.13 1.22 -6.80
N ARG A 89 6.00 1.04 -5.79
CA ARG A 89 5.64 0.40 -4.52
C ARG A 89 4.39 1.01 -3.89
N SER A 90 4.31 2.34 -3.84
CA SER A 90 3.23 3.04 -3.15
C SER A 90 1.86 2.81 -3.81
N PHE A 91 1.81 2.82 -5.15
CA PHE A 91 0.59 2.51 -5.89
C PHE A 91 0.20 1.04 -5.79
N VAL A 92 1.17 0.12 -5.88
CA VAL A 92 0.91 -1.33 -5.81
C VAL A 92 0.52 -1.75 -4.39
N ALA A 93 1.16 -1.21 -3.34
CA ALA A 93 0.81 -1.51 -1.95
C ALA A 93 -0.60 -1.03 -1.60
N THR A 94 -0.99 0.17 -2.06
CA THR A 94 -2.36 0.67 -1.92
C THR A 94 -3.36 -0.22 -2.65
N GLY A 95 -3.06 -0.63 -3.89
CA GLY A 95 -3.86 -1.60 -4.64
C GLY A 95 -3.97 -2.95 -3.92
N GLY A 96 -2.90 -3.35 -3.24
CA GLY A 96 -2.86 -4.57 -2.42
C GLY A 96 -3.85 -4.54 -1.26
N THR A 97 -3.96 -3.42 -0.55
CA THR A 97 -4.94 -3.28 0.54
C THR A 97 -6.38 -3.24 0.01
N VAL A 98 -6.61 -2.58 -1.14
CA VAL A 98 -7.91 -2.64 -1.82
C VAL A 98 -8.25 -4.09 -2.24
N LEU A 99 -7.29 -4.84 -2.80
CA LEU A 99 -7.50 -6.24 -3.17
C LEU A 99 -7.76 -7.11 -1.94
N ALA A 100 -6.96 -6.99 -0.89
CA ALA A 100 -7.16 -7.74 0.36
C ALA A 100 -8.54 -7.47 0.95
N SER A 101 -8.97 -6.22 1.00
CA SER A 101 -10.30 -5.87 1.51
C SER A 101 -11.45 -6.48 0.67
N LYS A 102 -11.29 -6.59 -0.65
CA LYS A 102 -12.25 -7.29 -1.52
C LYS A 102 -12.28 -8.80 -1.24
N LEU A 103 -11.10 -9.42 -1.15
CA LEU A 103 -11.00 -10.86 -0.84
C LEU A 103 -11.63 -11.19 0.52
N ALA A 104 -11.49 -10.30 1.50
CA ALA A 104 -12.09 -10.48 2.82
C ALA A 104 -13.63 -10.45 2.82
N LEU A 105 -14.30 -9.89 1.82
CA LEU A 105 -15.76 -9.94 1.71
C LEU A 105 -16.27 -11.39 1.61
N ASP A 106 -15.54 -12.24 0.91
CA ASP A 106 -15.89 -13.64 0.72
C ASP A 106 -15.24 -14.55 1.77
N SER A 107 -13.91 -14.37 1.98
CA SER A 107 -13.11 -15.22 2.87
C SER A 107 -13.21 -14.85 4.35
N LYS A 108 -13.85 -13.71 4.70
CA LYS A 108 -13.97 -13.12 6.05
C LYS A 108 -12.65 -12.57 6.61
N LEU A 109 -11.50 -13.00 6.12
CA LEU A 109 -10.18 -12.57 6.52
C LEU A 109 -9.26 -12.57 5.31
N ALA A 110 -8.42 -11.55 5.17
CA ALA A 110 -7.35 -11.49 4.18
C ALA A 110 -6.19 -10.63 4.71
N CYS A 111 -5.01 -10.83 4.17
CA CYS A 111 -3.81 -10.06 4.55
C CYS A 111 -3.18 -9.39 3.32
N ASN A 112 -2.58 -8.21 3.54
CA ASN A 112 -1.65 -7.60 2.61
C ASN A 112 -0.30 -7.44 3.31
N THR A 113 0.78 -8.01 2.75
CA THR A 113 2.10 -8.03 3.40
C THR A 113 2.75 -6.65 3.51
N ALA A 114 2.31 -5.65 2.75
CA ALA A 114 2.81 -4.28 2.77
C ALA A 114 1.75 -3.21 3.07
N GLY A 115 0.61 -3.60 3.63
CA GLY A 115 -0.47 -2.68 4.01
C GLY A 115 -0.25 -2.00 5.37
N GLY A 116 -1.17 -1.11 5.74
CA GLY A 116 -1.22 -0.45 7.04
C GLY A 116 -0.54 0.92 7.09
N SER A 117 -0.41 1.60 5.97
CA SER A 117 0.17 2.96 5.88
C SER A 117 -0.84 4.02 6.34
N HIS A 118 -0.82 4.37 7.62
CA HIS A 118 -1.84 5.23 8.26
C HIS A 118 -1.36 6.66 8.58
N HIS A 119 -0.07 6.97 8.44
CA HIS A 119 0.45 8.31 8.74
C HIS A 119 0.25 9.33 7.62
N ALA A 120 -0.09 8.90 6.40
CA ALA A 120 -0.36 9.81 5.31
C ALA A 120 -1.74 10.48 5.49
N THR A 121 -1.79 11.77 5.18
CA THR A 121 -3.01 12.60 5.20
C THR A 121 -3.55 12.82 3.79
N PHE A 122 -4.54 13.71 3.64
CA PHE A 122 -5.16 13.99 2.34
C PHE A 122 -4.15 14.53 1.30
N ASP A 123 -3.22 15.39 1.71
CA ASP A 123 -2.32 16.15 0.83
C ASP A 123 -0.81 15.99 1.12
N TYR A 124 -0.43 15.16 2.09
CA TYR A 124 0.98 14.83 2.33
C TYR A 124 1.17 13.46 2.97
N GLY A 125 2.34 12.87 2.78
CA GLY A 125 2.79 11.65 3.45
C GLY A 125 3.69 11.94 4.64
N ALA A 126 3.80 10.97 5.56
CA ALA A 126 4.67 11.04 6.74
C ALA A 126 5.02 9.64 7.25
N GLY A 127 6.06 9.49 8.07
CA GLY A 127 6.35 8.27 8.81
C GLY A 127 6.42 7.01 7.94
N TYR A 128 7.12 7.10 6.81
CA TYR A 128 7.25 6.06 5.80
C TYR A 128 5.95 5.68 5.06
N CYS A 129 4.88 6.45 5.26
CA CYS A 129 3.62 6.29 4.55
C CYS A 129 3.51 7.34 3.45
N VAL A 130 3.58 6.91 2.19
CA VAL A 130 3.36 7.79 1.03
C VAL A 130 1.87 8.04 0.85
N PHE A 131 1.06 6.98 0.83
CA PHE A 131 -0.40 7.04 0.77
C PHE A 131 -1.01 6.31 1.96
N ASN A 132 -2.22 6.69 2.35
CA ASN A 132 -3.01 6.00 3.36
C ASN A 132 -3.86 4.90 2.69
N ASP A 133 -3.28 3.73 2.54
CA ASP A 133 -3.89 2.60 1.87
C ASP A 133 -5.15 2.10 2.60
N VAL A 134 -5.19 2.22 3.92
CA VAL A 134 -6.35 1.85 4.76
C VAL A 134 -7.54 2.77 4.46
N ALA A 135 -7.31 4.09 4.43
CA ALA A 135 -8.36 5.06 4.09
C ALA A 135 -8.85 4.87 2.65
N VAL A 136 -7.93 4.62 1.70
CA VAL A 136 -8.29 4.34 0.29
C VAL A 136 -9.16 3.09 0.18
N ALA A 137 -8.78 1.99 0.84
CA ALA A 137 -9.55 0.75 0.81
C ALA A 137 -10.93 0.91 1.49
N ALA A 138 -10.99 1.62 2.63
CA ALA A 138 -12.24 1.90 3.32
C ALA A 138 -13.21 2.71 2.45
N ASN A 139 -12.73 3.80 1.84
CA ASN A 139 -13.54 4.61 0.93
C ASN A 139 -13.95 3.84 -0.33
N TYR A 140 -13.06 3.00 -0.87
CA TYR A 140 -13.40 2.11 -1.98
C TYR A 140 -14.59 1.19 -1.64
N LEU A 141 -14.54 0.49 -0.49
CA LEU A 141 -15.63 -0.40 -0.06
C LEU A 141 -16.95 0.36 0.16
N LYS A 142 -16.90 1.55 0.76
CA LYS A 142 -18.09 2.39 0.96
C LYS A 142 -18.69 2.87 -0.37
N ASN A 143 -17.87 3.39 -1.27
CA ASN A 143 -18.31 3.91 -2.57
C ASN A 143 -18.88 2.82 -3.48
N LYS A 144 -18.43 1.57 -3.32
CA LYS A 144 -18.98 0.41 -4.03
C LYS A 144 -20.22 -0.21 -3.34
N GLY A 145 -20.61 0.31 -2.17
CA GLY A 145 -21.75 -0.22 -1.41
C GLY A 145 -21.47 -1.55 -0.71
N TYR A 146 -20.21 -2.00 -0.63
CA TYR A 146 -19.82 -3.25 0.01
C TYR A 146 -19.83 -3.18 1.53
N ALA A 147 -19.66 -1.99 2.10
CA ALA A 147 -19.69 -1.76 3.55
C ALA A 147 -20.35 -0.43 3.88
N LYS A 148 -21.21 -0.41 4.91
CA LYS A 148 -21.85 0.82 5.43
C LYS A 148 -21.03 1.45 6.55
N LYS A 149 -20.44 0.63 7.42
CA LYS A 149 -19.59 1.03 8.54
C LYS A 149 -18.28 0.25 8.47
N ILE A 150 -17.16 0.92 8.75
CA ILE A 150 -15.83 0.34 8.77
C ILE A 150 -15.16 0.80 10.06
N LEU A 151 -14.58 -0.13 10.79
CA LEU A 151 -13.74 0.11 11.94
C LEU A 151 -12.28 -0.02 11.53
N ILE A 152 -11.44 0.92 11.97
CA ILE A 152 -9.99 0.95 11.75
C ILE A 152 -9.30 1.04 13.10
#